data_b6fdf2934b0f9d2fff050a0924e70228
#
_entry.id   b6fdf2934b0f9d2fff050a0924e70228
#
_cell.length_a   1.000
_cell.length_b   1.000
_cell.length_c   1.000
_cell.angle_alpha   90.00
_cell.angle_beta   90.00
_cell.angle_gamma   90.00
#
_symmetry.space_group_name_H-M   'P 1'
#
loop_
_entity.id
_entity.type
_entity.pdbx_description
1 polymer ?
#
loop_
_entity_poly.entity_id
_entity_poly.type
_entity_poly.pdbx_seq_one_letter_code
_entity_poly.pdbx_strand_id
1 'polypeptide(L)'
;GENSHYYYNFYNSKYVYNPDVRWETTITRNIGFDFGFFKERISGTVDVYWNTVKDLLVPSDIPGYTGYTKLMTNVGQTSNRGIELQLNAWLVETKDFSLNATFNIGHNKNKIDKLASGEKEWILTSGWRNDVVNSDDYRAYVGGTSGLIYGYVNDGFYTVADFESFDSKSRTWKLKEGVVDSCLLYTSPS
;
A
#
# COMPACT_ATOMS: atom_id res chain seq x y z
N GLY A 1 34.85 49.01 10.85
CA GLY A 1 33.57 48.44 10.62
C GLY A 1 33.73 47.12 9.91
N GLU A 2 33.63 45.98 10.65
CA GLU A 2 33.67 44.63 10.07
C GLU A 2 32.32 44.36 9.42
N ASN A 3 32.32 44.16 8.11
CA ASN A 3 31.19 43.62 7.39
C ASN A 3 31.06 42.10 7.72
N SER A 4 30.29 41.79 8.74
CA SER A 4 29.89 40.42 8.99
C SER A 4 28.86 40.02 7.94
N HIS A 5 29.30 39.26 6.92
CA HIS A 5 28.42 38.59 6.01
C HIS A 5 27.76 37.43 6.75
N TYR A 6 26.49 37.58 7.10
CA TYR A 6 25.66 36.47 7.57
C TYR A 6 25.35 35.56 6.39
N TYR A 7 26.07 34.48 6.29
CA TYR A 7 25.66 33.36 5.39
C TYR A 7 24.48 32.65 6.01
N TYR A 8 23.29 32.92 5.52
CA TYR A 8 22.14 32.12 5.81
C TYR A 8 22.30 30.76 5.07
N ASN A 9 22.86 29.80 5.76
CA ASN A 9 22.82 28.45 5.30
C ASN A 9 21.37 27.93 5.46
N PHE A 10 20.62 27.93 4.40
CA PHE A 10 19.38 27.22 4.32
C PHE A 10 19.67 25.70 4.30
N TYR A 11 20.23 25.20 5.39
CA TYR A 11 20.37 23.77 5.62
C TYR A 11 19.07 23.24 6.16
N ASN A 12 18.11 22.97 5.30
CA ASN A 12 17.09 21.97 5.65
C ASN A 12 16.31 21.43 4.47
N SER A 13 16.77 21.45 3.26
CA SER A 13 16.06 20.68 2.24
C SER A 13 16.83 19.41 1.93
N LYS A 14 16.35 18.29 2.49
CA LYS A 14 16.70 16.98 1.96
C LYS A 14 16.34 16.90 0.46
N TYR A 15 15.53 17.82 -0.01
CA TYR A 15 14.96 17.87 -1.34
C TYR A 15 15.67 18.92 -2.22
N VAL A 16 16.06 18.49 -3.41
CA VAL A 16 16.48 19.42 -4.47
C VAL A 16 15.25 19.96 -5.18
N TYR A 17 15.33 21.21 -5.61
CA TYR A 17 14.28 21.82 -6.43
C TYR A 17 14.18 21.14 -7.79
N ASN A 18 12.97 20.76 -8.18
CA ASN A 18 12.67 20.21 -9.49
C ASN A 18 11.71 21.17 -10.22
N PRO A 19 12.17 21.85 -11.28
CA PRO A 19 11.33 22.79 -12.04
C PRO A 19 10.23 22.10 -12.85
N ASP A 20 10.34 20.79 -13.10
CA ASP A 20 9.41 20.02 -13.92
C ASP A 20 8.26 19.40 -13.11
N VAL A 21 8.20 19.71 -11.82
CA VAL A 21 7.11 19.21 -10.96
C VAL A 21 5.77 19.76 -11.42
N ARG A 22 4.81 18.87 -11.54
CA ARG A 22 3.42 19.15 -11.92
C ARG A 22 2.45 18.76 -10.81
N TRP A 23 1.26 19.31 -10.87
CA TRP A 23 0.17 18.88 -9.99
C TRP A 23 -0.30 17.49 -10.33
N GLU A 24 -0.61 16.72 -9.30
CA GLU A 24 -1.31 15.45 -9.47
C GLU A 24 -2.67 15.68 -10.14
N THR A 25 -3.03 14.80 -11.04
CA THR A 25 -4.31 14.86 -11.74
C THR A 25 -5.18 13.68 -11.39
N THR A 26 -6.30 13.94 -10.74
CA THR A 26 -7.32 12.92 -10.47
C THR A 26 -8.45 13.01 -11.49
N ILE A 27 -8.69 11.93 -12.20
CA ILE A 27 -9.80 11.78 -13.14
C ILE A 27 -10.80 10.82 -12.51
N THR A 28 -11.96 11.36 -12.14
CA THR A 28 -13.06 10.58 -11.56
C THR A 28 -14.14 10.36 -12.59
N ARG A 29 -14.62 9.13 -12.68
CA ARG A 29 -15.78 8.74 -13.49
C ARG A 29 -16.70 7.91 -12.62
N ASN A 30 -17.98 8.22 -12.68
CA ASN A 30 -18.97 7.53 -11.87
C ASN A 30 -20.28 7.45 -12.69
N ILE A 31 -21.02 6.36 -12.53
CA ILE A 31 -22.35 6.15 -13.05
C ILE A 31 -23.18 5.61 -11.90
N GLY A 32 -24.19 6.37 -11.52
CA GLY A 32 -25.16 6.01 -10.49
C GLY A 32 -26.53 5.71 -11.09
N PHE A 33 -27.22 4.76 -10.48
CA PHE A 33 -28.59 4.41 -10.82
C PHE A 33 -29.41 4.28 -9.55
N ASP A 34 -30.41 5.16 -9.43
CA ASP A 34 -31.38 5.12 -8.33
C ASP A 34 -32.66 4.41 -8.77
N PHE A 35 -33.21 3.62 -7.88
CA PHE A 35 -34.44 2.88 -8.12
C PHE A 35 -35.34 2.87 -6.90
N GLY A 36 -36.66 2.84 -7.17
CA GLY A 36 -37.66 2.72 -6.14
C GLY A 36 -38.79 1.81 -6.60
N PHE A 37 -39.22 0.92 -5.75
CA PHE A 37 -40.29 -0.05 -6.01
C PHE A 37 -41.34 0.01 -4.92
N PHE A 38 -42.58 -0.37 -5.28
CA PHE A 38 -43.71 -0.46 -4.38
C PHE A 38 -44.02 0.83 -3.64
N LYS A 39 -44.03 1.96 -4.34
CA LYS A 39 -44.21 3.30 -3.77
C LYS A 39 -43.13 3.65 -2.74
N GLU A 40 -41.87 3.47 -3.14
CA GLU A 40 -40.69 3.76 -2.31
C GLU A 40 -40.53 2.83 -1.07
N ARG A 41 -41.28 1.74 -0.98
CA ARG A 41 -41.09 0.78 0.12
C ARG A 41 -39.75 0.06 0.02
N ILE A 42 -39.24 -0.13 -1.19
CA ILE A 42 -37.90 -0.61 -1.45
C ILE A 42 -37.26 0.39 -2.37
N SER A 43 -36.19 1.02 -1.92
CA SER A 43 -35.41 1.96 -2.72
C SER A 43 -33.92 1.63 -2.59
N GLY A 44 -33.17 2.06 -3.56
CA GLY A 44 -31.72 1.82 -3.52
C GLY A 44 -30.99 2.58 -4.60
N THR A 45 -29.68 2.58 -4.45
CA THR A 45 -28.74 3.20 -5.36
C THR A 45 -27.65 2.18 -5.70
N VAL A 46 -27.31 2.09 -6.96
CA VAL A 46 -26.14 1.37 -7.46
C VAL A 46 -25.19 2.36 -8.07
N ASP A 47 -23.98 2.44 -7.54
CA ASP A 47 -22.91 3.28 -8.06
C ASP A 47 -21.77 2.44 -8.59
N VAL A 48 -21.31 2.75 -9.79
CA VAL A 48 -20.11 2.18 -10.40
C VAL A 48 -19.15 3.30 -10.69
N TYR A 49 -17.93 3.18 -10.19
CA TYR A 49 -16.91 4.20 -10.36
C TYR A 49 -15.57 3.63 -10.81
N TRP A 50 -14.81 4.48 -11.49
CA TRP A 50 -13.41 4.22 -11.82
C TRP A 50 -12.64 5.54 -11.87
N ASN A 51 -11.65 5.60 -11.03
CA ASN A 51 -10.82 6.76 -10.81
C ASN A 51 -9.40 6.47 -11.27
N THR A 52 -8.73 7.48 -11.79
CA THR A 52 -7.31 7.39 -12.14
C THR A 52 -6.60 8.59 -11.57
N VAL A 53 -5.54 8.37 -10.80
CA VAL A 53 -4.65 9.42 -10.34
C VAL A 53 -3.36 9.31 -11.15
N LYS A 54 -3.02 10.37 -11.85
CA LYS A 54 -1.82 10.50 -12.69
C LYS A 54 -0.86 11.46 -12.06
N ASP A 55 0.40 11.34 -12.45
CA ASP A 55 1.47 12.24 -12.05
C ASP A 55 1.62 12.32 -10.53
N LEU A 56 1.44 11.19 -9.84
CA LEU A 56 1.64 11.08 -8.39
C LEU A 56 3.00 11.64 -8.01
N LEU A 57 3.00 12.54 -7.03
CA LEU A 57 4.19 13.20 -6.56
C LEU A 57 4.88 12.34 -5.49
N VAL A 58 6.01 11.77 -5.85
CA VAL A 58 6.74 10.82 -5.00
C VAL A 58 8.17 11.32 -4.79
N PRO A 59 8.69 11.28 -3.55
CA PRO A 59 10.10 11.54 -3.30
C PRO A 59 10.95 10.38 -3.79
N SER A 60 11.77 10.63 -4.80
CA SER A 60 12.78 9.70 -5.31
C SER A 60 14.12 9.95 -4.66
N ASP A 61 14.85 8.89 -4.34
CA ASP A 61 16.21 8.99 -3.82
C ASP A 61 17.16 9.42 -4.93
N ILE A 62 18.07 10.34 -4.59
CA ILE A 62 19.14 10.78 -5.48
C ILE A 62 20.50 10.57 -4.80
N PRO A 63 21.57 10.38 -5.62
CA PRO A 63 22.90 10.17 -5.10
C PRO A 63 23.34 11.32 -4.19
N GLY A 64 23.80 11.02 -2.98
CA GLY A 64 24.14 11.98 -1.94
C GLY A 64 25.29 12.93 -2.26
N TYR A 65 26.08 12.66 -3.31
CA TYR A 65 27.15 13.56 -3.74
C TYR A 65 26.63 14.91 -4.28
N THR A 66 25.34 15.01 -4.55
CA THR A 66 24.70 16.26 -4.97
C THR A 66 24.45 17.22 -3.82
N GLY A 67 24.66 16.80 -2.57
CA GLY A 67 24.30 17.54 -1.35
C GLY A 67 22.83 17.41 -0.94
N TYR A 68 22.03 16.72 -1.74
CA TYR A 68 20.62 16.44 -1.48
C TYR A 68 20.38 14.92 -1.50
N THR A 69 19.32 14.47 -0.85
CA THR A 69 19.01 13.03 -0.78
C THR A 69 17.71 12.67 -1.48
N LYS A 70 16.86 13.65 -1.75
CA LYS A 70 15.54 13.45 -2.34
C LYS A 70 15.25 14.44 -3.45
N LEU A 71 14.54 13.97 -4.46
CA LEU A 71 13.97 14.76 -5.55
C LEU A 71 12.48 14.45 -5.65
N MET A 72 11.63 15.48 -5.65
CA MET A 72 10.21 15.28 -5.91
C MET A 72 9.99 15.10 -7.40
N THR A 73 9.34 13.99 -7.79
CA THR A 73 9.09 13.64 -9.19
C THR A 73 7.64 13.17 -9.37
N ASN A 74 7.08 13.44 -10.55
CA ASN A 74 5.75 12.99 -10.95
C ASN A 74 5.85 11.67 -11.70
N VAL A 75 5.83 10.56 -10.98
CA VAL A 75 6.26 9.28 -11.56
C VAL A 75 5.29 8.13 -11.42
N GLY A 76 4.23 8.32 -10.66
CA GLY A 76 3.27 7.29 -10.39
C GLY A 76 1.92 7.46 -11.10
N GLN A 77 1.25 6.35 -11.31
CA GLN A 77 -0.16 6.32 -11.68
C GLN A 77 -0.84 5.19 -10.93
N THR A 78 -2.00 5.49 -10.37
CA THR A 78 -2.87 4.48 -9.75
C THR A 78 -4.26 4.56 -10.35
N SER A 79 -4.93 3.43 -10.37
CA SER A 79 -6.33 3.33 -10.73
C SER A 79 -7.13 2.66 -9.63
N ASN A 80 -8.37 3.08 -9.48
CA ASN A 80 -9.31 2.54 -8.51
C ASN A 80 -10.67 2.38 -9.17
N ARG A 81 -11.29 1.23 -9.01
CA ARG A 81 -12.62 0.93 -9.53
C ARG A 81 -13.43 0.18 -8.49
N GLY A 82 -14.71 0.47 -8.46
CA GLY A 82 -15.59 -0.19 -7.52
C GLY A 82 -17.05 -0.13 -7.95
N ILE A 83 -17.83 -0.88 -7.20
CA ILE A 83 -19.27 -0.90 -7.24
C ILE A 83 -19.80 -0.81 -5.83
N GLU A 84 -20.82 0.00 -5.63
CA GLU A 84 -21.49 0.20 -4.37
C GLU A 84 -22.99 0.01 -4.55
N LEU A 85 -23.63 -0.66 -3.62
CA LEU A 85 -25.05 -0.88 -3.56
C LEU A 85 -25.56 -0.44 -2.20
N GLN A 86 -26.53 0.46 -2.20
CA GLN A 86 -27.30 0.81 -1.03
C GLN A 86 -28.75 0.39 -1.25
N LEU A 87 -29.32 -0.28 -0.28
CA LEU A 87 -30.74 -0.68 -0.25
C LEU A 87 -31.41 -0.16 1.02
N ASN A 88 -32.59 0.41 0.85
CA ASN A 88 -33.46 0.80 1.95
C ASN A 88 -34.80 0.09 1.78
N ALA A 89 -35.32 -0.49 2.85
CA ALA A 89 -36.58 -1.20 2.81
C ALA A 89 -37.44 -0.90 4.07
N TRP A 90 -38.67 -0.44 3.83
CA TRP A 90 -39.71 -0.40 4.85
C TRP A 90 -40.34 -1.78 4.96
N LEU A 91 -39.85 -2.57 5.91
CA LEU A 91 -40.30 -3.95 6.10
C LEU A 91 -41.70 -4.03 6.70
N VAL A 92 -41.94 -3.18 7.67
CA VAL A 92 -43.24 -3.07 8.35
C VAL A 92 -43.57 -1.59 8.50
N GLU A 93 -44.80 -1.24 8.19
CA GLU A 93 -45.33 0.09 8.41
C GLU A 93 -46.81 -0.05 8.84
N THR A 94 -47.07 0.14 10.08
CA THR A 94 -48.40 0.14 10.70
C THR A 94 -48.62 1.44 11.49
N LYS A 95 -49.82 1.65 11.99
CA LYS A 95 -50.15 2.85 12.76
C LYS A 95 -49.28 3.00 14.03
N ASP A 96 -48.93 1.89 14.65
CA ASP A 96 -48.26 1.88 15.96
C ASP A 96 -46.81 1.35 15.89
N PHE A 97 -46.39 0.81 14.74
CA PHE A 97 -45.04 0.23 14.58
C PHE A 97 -44.55 0.38 13.15
N SER A 98 -43.30 0.81 13.03
CA SER A 98 -42.59 0.85 11.74
C SER A 98 -41.21 0.25 11.87
N LEU A 99 -40.80 -0.52 10.85
CA LEU A 99 -39.49 -1.11 10.75
C LEU A 99 -38.88 -0.80 9.39
N ASN A 100 -37.79 -0.07 9.41
CA ASN A 100 -36.96 0.20 8.26
C ASN A 100 -35.63 -0.55 8.38
N ALA A 101 -35.12 -1.09 7.28
CA ALA A 101 -33.82 -1.72 7.18
C ALA A 101 -33.00 -1.06 6.08
N THR A 102 -31.74 -0.76 6.36
CA THR A 102 -30.77 -0.26 5.39
C THR A 102 -29.64 -1.27 5.28
N PHE A 103 -29.28 -1.60 4.05
CA PHE A 103 -28.17 -2.50 3.72
C PHE A 103 -27.23 -1.80 2.74
N ASN A 104 -25.93 -1.82 3.05
CA ASN A 104 -24.89 -1.26 2.19
C ASN A 104 -23.83 -2.33 1.93
N ILE A 105 -23.41 -2.46 0.68
CA ILE A 105 -22.28 -3.29 0.29
C ILE A 105 -21.46 -2.58 -0.77
N GLY A 106 -20.16 -2.65 -0.65
CA GLY A 106 -19.25 -2.09 -1.62
C GLY A 106 -18.10 -3.05 -1.93
N HIS A 107 -17.69 -3.07 -3.17
CA HIS A 107 -16.47 -3.75 -3.61
C HIS A 107 -15.56 -2.75 -4.31
N ASN A 108 -14.32 -2.70 -3.86
CA ASN A 108 -13.30 -1.80 -4.37
C ASN A 108 -12.05 -2.56 -4.77
N LYS A 109 -11.46 -2.21 -5.91
CA LYS A 109 -10.18 -2.73 -6.37
C LYS A 109 -9.28 -1.59 -6.82
N ASN A 110 -8.20 -1.38 -6.10
CA ASN A 110 -7.14 -0.46 -6.52
C ASN A 110 -6.02 -1.20 -7.26
N LYS A 111 -5.24 -0.46 -8.02
CA LYS A 111 -4.12 -0.98 -8.79
C LYS A 111 -3.07 0.11 -8.99
N ILE A 112 -1.82 -0.27 -8.88
CA ILE A 112 -0.69 0.55 -9.27
C ILE A 112 -0.44 0.32 -10.77
N ASP A 113 -0.65 1.36 -11.58
CA ASP A 113 -0.48 1.27 -13.03
C ASP A 113 0.95 1.60 -13.47
N LYS A 114 1.61 2.53 -12.75
CA LYS A 114 2.99 2.95 -13.00
C LYS A 114 3.69 3.30 -11.69
N LEU A 115 4.97 3.02 -11.63
CA LEU A 115 5.92 3.52 -10.65
C LEU A 115 6.93 4.46 -11.31
N ALA A 116 7.92 4.95 -10.57
CA ALA A 116 8.98 5.81 -11.08
C ALA A 116 9.71 5.19 -12.29
N SER A 117 10.28 6.03 -13.09
CA SER A 117 10.90 5.76 -14.40
C SER A 117 11.57 4.38 -14.51
N GLY A 118 10.80 3.42 -15.05
CA GLY A 118 11.29 2.07 -15.35
C GLY A 118 11.30 1.08 -14.19
N GLU A 119 11.01 1.51 -12.98
CA GLU A 119 10.89 0.61 -11.83
C GLU A 119 9.60 -0.19 -11.91
N LYS A 120 9.72 -1.47 -11.60
CA LYS A 120 8.57 -2.39 -11.59
C LYS A 120 8.04 -2.61 -10.20
N GLU A 121 8.84 -2.31 -9.19
CA GLU A 121 8.58 -2.64 -7.81
C GLU A 121 9.33 -1.70 -6.86
N TRP A 122 8.69 -1.35 -5.75
CA TRP A 122 9.28 -0.72 -4.59
C TRP A 122 9.04 -1.57 -3.36
N ILE A 123 10.09 -1.75 -2.57
CA ILE A 123 10.01 -2.33 -1.24
C ILE A 123 10.22 -1.20 -0.26
N LEU A 124 9.30 -1.04 0.68
CA LEU A 124 9.21 0.10 1.57
C LEU A 124 9.19 -0.36 3.02
N THR A 125 9.81 0.44 3.88
CA THR A 125 9.73 0.26 5.33
C THR A 125 8.86 1.35 5.95
N SER A 126 7.99 0.96 6.87
CA SER A 126 7.18 1.91 7.66
C SER A 126 8.00 2.63 8.73
N GLY A 127 9.21 2.18 9.01
CA GLY A 127 10.02 2.65 10.13
C GLY A 127 9.47 2.24 11.52
N TRP A 128 8.49 1.38 11.56
CA TRP A 128 7.79 0.95 12.78
C TRP A 128 8.60 -0.05 13.62
N ARG A 129 9.64 -0.62 13.04
CA ARG A 129 10.46 -1.63 13.70
C ARG A 129 11.78 -1.04 14.19
N ASN A 130 12.07 -1.34 15.45
CA ASN A 130 13.38 -1.13 16.04
C ASN A 130 14.44 -1.95 15.31
N ASP A 131 15.67 -1.46 15.33
CA ASP A 131 16.88 -1.87 14.63
C ASP A 131 17.27 -3.37 14.65
N VAL A 132 16.45 -4.24 15.20
CA VAL A 132 16.80 -5.66 15.39
C VAL A 132 16.56 -6.49 14.12
N VAL A 133 15.61 -6.09 13.27
CA VAL A 133 15.36 -6.75 11.99
C VAL A 133 15.09 -5.67 10.93
N ASN A 134 16.06 -5.45 10.08
CA ASN A 134 15.96 -4.54 8.95
C ASN A 134 15.06 -5.20 7.87
N SER A 135 13.75 -5.24 8.12
CA SER A 135 12.80 -5.84 7.20
C SER A 135 11.85 -4.79 6.67
N ASP A 136 11.76 -4.74 5.38
CA ASP A 136 10.76 -4.00 4.63
C ASP A 136 9.37 -4.55 4.95
N ASP A 137 8.39 -3.68 5.13
CA ASP A 137 7.05 -4.04 5.62
C ASP A 137 6.01 -3.98 4.51
N TYR A 138 6.30 -3.24 3.45
CA TYR A 138 5.36 -3.00 2.37
C TYR A 138 6.00 -3.24 1.01
N ARG A 139 5.19 -3.73 0.10
CA ARG A 139 5.57 -3.93 -1.29
C ARG A 139 4.59 -3.22 -2.21
N ALA A 140 5.12 -2.41 -3.11
CA ALA A 140 4.37 -1.77 -4.18
C ALA A 140 4.94 -2.23 -5.51
N TYR A 141 4.14 -2.84 -6.37
CA TYR A 141 4.58 -3.25 -7.70
C TYR A 141 3.53 -2.94 -8.76
N VAL A 142 3.99 -2.74 -9.98
CA VAL A 142 3.10 -2.44 -11.12
C VAL A 142 2.16 -3.63 -11.36
N GLY A 143 0.87 -3.35 -11.35
CA GLY A 143 -0.19 -4.35 -11.46
C GLY A 143 -0.73 -4.82 -10.11
N GLY A 144 -0.01 -4.57 -9.02
CA GLY A 144 -0.42 -4.91 -7.66
C GLY A 144 -1.37 -3.89 -7.03
N THR A 145 -1.89 -4.26 -5.88
CA THR A 145 -2.70 -3.39 -5.03
C THR A 145 -1.79 -2.47 -4.21
N SER A 146 -2.21 -1.23 -3.98
CA SER A 146 -1.52 -0.33 -3.05
C SER A 146 -1.70 -0.80 -1.61
N GLY A 147 -0.62 -0.71 -0.81
CA GLY A 147 -0.65 -1.06 0.61
C GLY A 147 -0.53 -2.55 0.90
N LEU A 148 0.06 -3.33 0.00
CA LEU A 148 0.37 -4.72 0.26
C LEU A 148 1.42 -4.84 1.37
N ILE A 149 1.07 -5.58 2.40
CA ILE A 149 2.01 -5.94 3.46
C ILE A 149 3.00 -6.96 2.89
N TYR A 150 4.27 -6.73 3.18
CA TYR A 150 5.36 -7.61 2.80
C TYR A 150 6.05 -8.13 4.05
N GLY A 151 6.31 -9.41 4.10
CA GLY A 151 6.96 -9.98 5.26
C GLY A 151 7.25 -11.46 5.07
N TYR A 152 7.79 -12.03 6.10
CA TYR A 152 8.11 -13.44 6.16
C TYR A 152 6.91 -14.23 6.64
N VAL A 153 6.65 -15.36 6.01
CA VAL A 153 5.67 -16.33 6.48
C VAL A 153 6.40 -17.32 7.37
N ASN A 154 5.89 -17.51 8.59
CA ASN A 154 6.45 -18.52 9.49
C ASN A 154 5.98 -19.92 9.02
N ASP A 155 6.91 -20.75 8.56
CA ASP A 155 6.69 -22.12 8.11
C ASP A 155 6.93 -23.17 9.21
N GLY A 156 7.03 -22.75 10.45
CA GLY A 156 7.20 -23.60 11.61
C GLY A 156 8.58 -23.51 12.25
N PHE A 157 8.90 -24.52 13.03
CA PHE A 157 10.18 -24.66 13.70
C PHE A 157 10.93 -25.87 13.18
N TYR A 158 12.24 -25.83 13.23
CA TYR A 158 13.04 -27.01 12.96
C TYR A 158 12.66 -28.15 13.91
N THR A 159 12.49 -29.32 13.34
CA THR A 159 12.30 -30.55 14.09
C THR A 159 13.58 -31.39 14.05
N VAL A 160 13.70 -32.39 14.91
CA VAL A 160 14.83 -33.30 14.86
C VAL A 160 14.95 -34.00 13.50
N ALA A 161 13.85 -34.15 12.81
CA ALA A 161 13.79 -34.75 11.47
C ALA A 161 14.48 -33.91 10.38
N ASP A 162 14.68 -32.63 10.59
CA ASP A 162 15.31 -31.72 9.63
C ASP A 162 16.84 -31.78 9.69
N PHE A 163 17.39 -32.46 10.69
CA PHE A 163 18.81 -32.61 10.88
C PHE A 163 19.31 -34.00 10.49
N GLU A 164 20.49 -34.04 9.90
CA GLU A 164 21.18 -35.27 9.54
C GLU A 164 21.88 -35.88 10.75
N SER A 165 22.55 -35.06 11.55
CA SER A 165 23.35 -35.50 12.68
C SER A 165 23.54 -34.38 13.70
N PHE A 166 23.85 -34.80 14.94
CA PHE A 166 24.32 -33.93 16.01
C PHE A 166 25.75 -34.27 16.38
N ASP A 167 26.67 -33.31 16.29
CA ASP A 167 28.03 -33.47 16.78
C ASP A 167 28.10 -33.04 18.25
N SER A 168 28.32 -34.00 19.11
CA SER A 168 28.39 -33.78 20.56
C SER A 168 29.66 -33.04 21.01
N LYS A 169 30.74 -33.00 20.20
CA LYS A 169 31.98 -32.30 20.52
C LYS A 169 31.86 -30.80 20.25
N SER A 170 31.36 -30.45 19.10
CA SER A 170 31.13 -29.06 18.70
C SER A 170 29.79 -28.51 19.19
N ARG A 171 28.88 -29.37 19.65
CA ARG A 171 27.48 -29.05 20.01
C ARG A 171 26.71 -28.41 18.87
N THR A 172 26.96 -28.85 17.65
CA THR A 172 26.31 -28.32 16.45
C THR A 172 25.43 -29.37 15.80
N TRP A 173 24.30 -28.92 15.24
CA TRP A 173 23.44 -29.72 14.42
C TRP A 173 23.77 -29.50 12.93
N LYS A 174 23.80 -30.57 12.16
CA LYS A 174 23.98 -30.52 10.73
C LYS A 174 22.60 -30.69 10.04
N LEU A 175 22.18 -29.70 9.29
CA LEU A 175 20.93 -29.75 8.50
C LEU A 175 21.05 -30.78 7.38
N LYS A 176 19.94 -31.42 7.06
CA LYS A 176 19.82 -32.25 5.86
C LYS A 176 19.96 -31.42 4.59
N GLU A 177 20.39 -32.06 3.53
CA GLU A 177 20.42 -31.45 2.21
C GLU A 177 19.00 -31.04 1.77
N GLY A 178 18.83 -29.78 1.31
CA GLY A 178 17.56 -29.21 0.93
C GLY A 178 16.79 -28.50 2.03
N VAL A 179 17.23 -28.62 3.30
CA VAL A 179 16.66 -27.82 4.39
C VAL A 179 17.39 -26.48 4.42
N VAL A 180 16.61 -25.38 4.41
CA VAL A 180 17.16 -24.01 4.36
C VAL A 180 17.84 -23.66 5.67
N ASP A 181 19.09 -23.19 5.60
CA ASP A 181 19.95 -22.82 6.75
C ASP A 181 19.68 -21.40 7.27
N SER A 182 18.50 -20.93 7.16
CA SER A 182 18.07 -19.69 7.82
C SER A 182 16.65 -19.90 8.28
N CYS A 183 16.30 -19.40 9.47
CA CYS A 183 14.91 -19.48 9.96
C CYS A 183 13.96 -19.50 8.80
N LEU A 184 13.18 -20.58 8.63
CA LEU A 184 12.33 -20.89 7.47
C LEU A 184 11.37 -19.74 7.17
N LEU A 185 11.84 -18.76 6.42
CA LEU A 185 11.12 -17.54 6.14
C LEU A 185 10.95 -17.44 4.64
N TYR A 186 9.73 -17.67 4.20
CA TYR A 186 9.33 -17.40 2.82
C TYR A 186 8.70 -16.02 2.71
N THR A 187 9.02 -15.30 1.65
CA THR A 187 8.32 -14.07 1.31
C THR A 187 7.09 -14.41 0.48
N SER A 188 5.92 -14.15 1.02
CA SER A 188 4.67 -14.20 0.27
C SER A 188 3.97 -12.85 0.34
N PRO A 189 3.49 -12.28 -0.77
CA PRO A 189 2.55 -11.19 -0.71
C PRO A 189 1.22 -11.75 -0.23
N SER A 190 0.75 -11.29 0.90
CA SER A 190 -0.59 -11.59 1.43
C SER A 190 -1.63 -10.65 0.84
#